data_d24d24b6dc1ede7ca5498b5c17df1ae0
#
_entry.id   d24d24b6dc1ede7ca5498b5c17df1ae0
#
_cell.length_a   1.000
_cell.length_b   1.000
_cell.length_c   1.000
_cell.angle_alpha   90.00
_cell.angle_beta   90.00
_cell.angle_gamma   90.00
#
_symmetry.space_group_name_H-M   'P 1'
#
loop_
_entity.id
_entity.type
_entity.pdbx_description
1 polymer ?
#
loop_
_entity_poly.entity_id
_entity_poly.type
_entity_poly.pdbx_seq_one_letter_code
_entity_poly.pdbx_strand_id
1 'polypeptide(L)'
;VMSFYMDETEVTNVMYTEYLDWLKNVFPPEEDNYKNIYEGALPDTLVWRNRLGYNETMTNNYLRHPAYAEYPVVGVNWIQAVEFSKWRTNRVNESILEREGYLKKDAKVTDVKADANFDTETYLATPTSTFGGNEEIVLKGKKGSKGKPTANAKGETKEAKNVYAQRKSGIILPEYRLPTEAEWEYAAAADIGQREYNIYKGQKKYPWSGSYTRSGKRQTKGDQLANFKQGKGDYGGIAGWSDDNADITNAVKQYAPNDFGLYDMAGNVAEWVADVYRPIVDDEGNDFNYFRGNVYTKNKIGDDGKVELVTAETQKFDTLSNGRVMARNFPGQIAQVPVDEKETYLRQNFDKSDERNYRDGDKQSTRYYDFGNSEEGDKIADNKRMYDSPKHNVSTDSIGNMVRKYDRSNKRTTLVNDDVRVYKGGSWRDRAYWLDPAQRRYFPQDMATDYIGFRCAMSRVGPKSDFKKTARNKKK
;
A
#
# COMPACT_ATOMS: atom_id res chain seq x y z
N VAL A 1 9.24 1.33 16.73
CA VAL A 1 9.05 0.74 15.41
C VAL A 1 9.86 -0.56 15.33
N MET A 2 9.24 -1.65 14.89
CA MET A 2 9.95 -2.92 14.64
C MET A 2 10.80 -2.81 13.38
N SER A 3 11.81 -3.68 13.22
CA SER A 3 12.65 -3.68 12.01
C SER A 3 11.82 -4.01 10.76
N PHE A 4 12.00 -3.24 9.72
CA PHE A 4 11.30 -3.40 8.45
C PHE A 4 12.22 -3.06 7.27
N TYR A 5 11.80 -3.41 6.08
CA TYR A 5 12.37 -2.98 4.81
C TYR A 5 11.40 -2.00 4.16
N MET A 6 11.95 -1.05 3.43
CA MET A 6 11.17 -0.07 2.68
C MET A 6 11.77 0.10 1.28
N ASP A 7 10.94 0.36 0.30
CA ASP A 7 11.40 0.65 -1.06
C ASP A 7 12.27 1.89 -1.06
N GLU A 8 13.34 1.82 -1.84
CA GLU A 8 14.30 2.89 -2.01
C GLU A 8 13.66 4.16 -2.58
N THR A 9 12.69 3.98 -3.48
CA THR A 9 11.96 5.03 -4.20
C THR A 9 10.46 4.86 -4.06
N GLU A 10 9.72 5.85 -4.51
CA GLU A 10 8.30 5.75 -4.83
C GLU A 10 8.07 4.66 -5.91
N VAL A 11 6.89 4.06 -5.95
CA VAL A 11 6.50 3.15 -7.04
C VAL A 11 6.37 3.95 -8.33
N THR A 12 7.06 3.52 -9.38
CA THR A 12 7.10 4.22 -10.67
C THR A 12 5.99 3.76 -11.62
N ASN A 13 5.76 4.55 -12.66
CA ASN A 13 4.80 4.21 -13.71
C ASN A 13 5.12 2.86 -14.38
N VAL A 14 6.39 2.56 -14.62
CA VAL A 14 6.77 1.27 -15.22
C VAL A 14 6.42 0.11 -14.29
N MET A 15 6.70 0.21 -12.99
CA MET A 15 6.35 -0.82 -12.01
C MET A 15 4.84 -1.05 -11.95
N TYR A 16 4.07 0.04 -11.98
CA TYR A 16 2.62 -0.07 -11.94
C TYR A 16 2.04 -0.62 -13.26
N THR A 17 2.66 -0.29 -14.39
CA THR A 17 2.26 -0.82 -15.70
C THR A 17 2.52 -2.33 -15.78
N GLU A 18 3.61 -2.85 -15.20
CA GLU A 18 3.84 -4.30 -15.08
C GLU A 18 2.69 -5.01 -14.34
N TYR A 19 2.17 -4.37 -13.28
CA TYR A 19 0.99 -4.88 -12.58
C TYR A 19 -0.26 -4.90 -13.48
N LEU A 20 -0.50 -3.83 -14.22
CA LEU A 20 -1.64 -3.74 -15.13
C LEU A 20 -1.54 -4.76 -16.28
N ASP A 21 -0.35 -4.94 -16.84
CA ASP A 21 -0.10 -5.93 -17.88
C ASP A 21 -0.30 -7.36 -17.38
N TRP A 22 0.14 -7.64 -16.16
CA TRP A 22 -0.12 -8.92 -15.51
C TRP A 22 -1.63 -9.15 -15.32
N LEU A 23 -2.37 -8.16 -14.81
CA LEU A 23 -3.82 -8.26 -14.66
C LEU A 23 -4.50 -8.54 -15.98
N LYS A 24 -4.13 -7.83 -17.03
CA LYS A 24 -4.71 -7.99 -18.35
C LYS A 24 -4.47 -9.39 -18.93
N ASN A 25 -3.32 -9.98 -18.65
CA ASN A 25 -2.97 -11.31 -19.16
C ASN A 25 -3.66 -12.44 -18.38
N VAL A 26 -3.79 -12.30 -17.06
CA VAL A 26 -4.41 -13.33 -16.20
C VAL A 26 -5.93 -13.21 -16.15
N PHE A 27 -6.43 -11.98 -16.18
CA PHE A 27 -7.86 -11.64 -16.15
C PHE A 27 -8.21 -10.80 -17.38
N PRO A 28 -8.40 -11.41 -18.56
CA PRO A 28 -8.68 -10.67 -19.78
C PRO A 28 -9.92 -9.79 -19.64
N PRO A 29 -9.82 -8.48 -19.87
CA PRO A 29 -10.94 -7.55 -19.69
C PRO A 29 -12.05 -7.71 -20.74
N GLU A 30 -11.82 -8.51 -21.77
CA GLU A 30 -12.81 -8.91 -22.77
C GLU A 30 -13.86 -9.88 -22.19
N GLU A 31 -13.55 -10.56 -21.10
CA GLU A 31 -14.48 -11.41 -20.38
C GLU A 31 -15.28 -10.59 -19.36
N ASP A 32 -16.59 -10.65 -19.40
CA ASP A 32 -17.48 -9.85 -18.54
C ASP A 32 -17.19 -10.01 -17.05
N ASN A 33 -16.77 -11.21 -16.63
CA ASN A 33 -16.43 -11.51 -15.25
C ASN A 33 -15.17 -10.80 -14.76
N TYR A 34 -14.24 -10.46 -15.65
CA TYR A 34 -12.92 -9.92 -15.29
C TYR A 34 -12.73 -8.45 -15.62
N LYS A 35 -13.64 -7.87 -16.40
CA LYS A 35 -13.57 -6.48 -16.84
C LYS A 35 -13.30 -5.51 -15.68
N ASN A 36 -14.05 -5.64 -14.60
CA ASN A 36 -13.96 -4.75 -13.45
C ASN A 36 -12.65 -4.92 -12.65
N ILE A 37 -11.94 -6.04 -12.80
CA ILE A 37 -10.62 -6.25 -12.17
C ILE A 37 -9.62 -5.26 -12.77
N TYR A 38 -9.51 -5.28 -14.10
CA TYR A 38 -8.56 -4.42 -14.80
C TYR A 38 -8.98 -2.94 -14.74
N GLU A 39 -10.25 -2.62 -15.01
CA GLU A 39 -10.75 -1.25 -14.95
C GLU A 39 -10.63 -0.66 -13.53
N GLY A 40 -10.87 -1.47 -12.50
CA GLY A 40 -10.70 -1.07 -11.10
C GLY A 40 -9.25 -0.75 -10.73
N ALA A 41 -8.28 -1.43 -11.33
CA ALA A 41 -6.85 -1.22 -11.07
C ALA A 41 -6.25 -0.02 -11.83
N LEU A 42 -6.90 0.45 -12.91
CA LEU A 42 -6.37 1.58 -13.69
C LEU A 42 -6.28 2.85 -12.83
N PRO A 43 -5.15 3.57 -12.86
CA PRO A 43 -5.06 4.90 -12.27
C PRO A 43 -6.07 5.87 -12.89
N ASP A 44 -6.56 6.78 -12.10
CA ASP A 44 -7.42 7.85 -12.58
C ASP A 44 -6.57 8.93 -13.29
N THR A 45 -6.56 8.90 -14.60
CA THR A 45 -5.80 9.86 -15.40
C THR A 45 -6.48 11.23 -15.49
N LEU A 46 -7.77 11.32 -15.14
CA LEU A 46 -8.50 12.59 -15.14
C LEU A 46 -8.03 13.54 -14.02
N VAL A 47 -7.28 13.04 -13.05
CA VAL A 47 -6.66 13.88 -12.00
C VAL A 47 -5.77 14.99 -12.56
N TRP A 48 -5.22 14.80 -13.76
CA TRP A 48 -4.40 15.79 -14.45
C TRP A 48 -5.19 16.93 -15.09
N ARG A 49 -6.50 16.76 -15.29
CA ARG A 49 -7.32 17.82 -15.89
C ARG A 49 -7.45 19.01 -14.96
N ASN A 50 -7.10 20.16 -15.47
CA ASN A 50 -7.26 21.42 -14.78
C ASN A 50 -8.35 22.25 -15.46
N ARG A 51 -9.27 22.80 -14.67
CA ARG A 51 -10.38 23.62 -15.18
C ARG A 51 -9.91 24.88 -15.93
N LEU A 52 -8.73 25.41 -15.58
CA LEU A 52 -8.18 26.65 -16.13
C LEU A 52 -6.93 26.40 -16.99
N GLY A 53 -6.58 25.17 -17.26
CA GLY A 53 -5.39 24.83 -18.05
C GLY A 53 -5.62 23.63 -18.96
N TYR A 54 -4.88 23.60 -20.08
CA TYR A 54 -4.91 22.48 -21.01
C TYR A 54 -3.85 21.44 -20.62
N ASN A 55 -4.26 20.35 -20.00
CA ASN A 55 -3.38 19.25 -19.55
C ASN A 55 -3.74 17.89 -20.15
N GLU A 56 -4.39 17.87 -21.31
CA GLU A 56 -4.79 16.61 -21.96
C GLU A 56 -3.59 15.74 -22.34
N THR A 57 -2.44 16.33 -22.62
CA THR A 57 -1.20 15.60 -22.87
C THR A 57 -0.78 14.77 -21.66
N MET A 58 -0.92 15.30 -20.45
CA MET A 58 -0.61 14.57 -19.21
C MET A 58 -1.65 13.47 -18.94
N THR A 59 -2.94 13.77 -19.13
CA THR A 59 -4.02 12.82 -19.00
C THR A 59 -3.80 11.57 -19.87
N ASN A 60 -3.33 11.75 -21.09
CA ASN A 60 -3.13 10.66 -22.04
C ASN A 60 -1.78 9.95 -21.91
N ASN A 61 -0.73 10.66 -21.55
CA ASN A 61 0.65 10.17 -21.70
C ASN A 61 1.34 9.84 -20.38
N TYR A 62 0.97 10.45 -19.26
CA TYR A 62 1.75 10.33 -18.02
C TYR A 62 2.00 8.89 -17.59
N LEU A 63 0.99 8.03 -17.62
CA LEU A 63 1.15 6.63 -17.26
C LEU A 63 1.82 5.79 -18.36
N ARG A 64 1.57 6.13 -19.64
CA ARG A 64 1.84 5.22 -20.77
C ARG A 64 3.07 5.57 -21.59
N HIS A 65 3.49 6.81 -21.56
CA HIS A 65 4.60 7.26 -22.43
C HIS A 65 5.95 6.91 -21.77
N PRO A 66 6.91 6.33 -22.51
CA PRO A 66 8.21 5.91 -21.97
C PRO A 66 9.01 7.02 -21.28
N ALA A 67 8.82 8.28 -21.68
CA ALA A 67 9.48 9.42 -21.04
C ALA A 67 9.13 9.55 -19.53
N TYR A 68 7.98 9.04 -19.12
CA TYR A 68 7.51 9.08 -17.73
C TYR A 68 7.63 7.73 -17.03
N ALA A 69 8.34 6.76 -17.61
CA ALA A 69 8.45 5.41 -17.05
C ALA A 69 9.01 5.41 -15.62
N GLU A 70 10.05 6.20 -15.37
CA GLU A 70 10.71 6.35 -14.06
C GLU A 70 10.09 7.44 -13.17
N TYR A 71 8.97 8.02 -13.57
CA TYR A 71 8.22 8.96 -12.73
C TYR A 71 7.31 8.21 -11.77
N PRO A 72 7.02 8.78 -10.58
CA PRO A 72 6.14 8.12 -9.60
C PRO A 72 4.73 7.97 -10.16
N VAL A 73 4.09 6.86 -9.87
CA VAL A 73 2.70 6.68 -10.24
C VAL A 73 1.80 7.59 -9.40
N VAL A 74 0.87 8.27 -10.07
CA VAL A 74 -0.18 9.09 -9.45
C VAL A 74 -1.54 8.76 -10.05
N GLY A 75 -2.60 9.32 -9.48
CA GLY A 75 -3.96 8.92 -9.87
C GLY A 75 -4.36 7.59 -9.27
N VAL A 76 -3.60 7.09 -8.29
CA VAL A 76 -3.88 5.86 -7.54
C VAL A 76 -4.51 6.19 -6.20
N ASN A 77 -5.58 5.47 -5.87
CA ASN A 77 -6.18 5.55 -4.56
C ASN A 77 -5.50 4.59 -3.58
N TRP A 78 -5.82 4.71 -2.29
CA TRP A 78 -5.22 3.88 -1.25
C TRP A 78 -5.48 2.38 -1.45
N ILE A 79 -6.69 2.03 -1.90
CA ILE A 79 -7.09 0.63 -2.12
C ILE A 79 -6.25 0.01 -3.24
N GLN A 80 -6.05 0.74 -4.35
CA GLN A 80 -5.19 0.32 -5.46
C GLN A 80 -3.73 0.13 -5.03
N ALA A 81 -3.21 1.01 -4.17
CA ALA A 81 -1.86 0.89 -3.63
C ALA A 81 -1.69 -0.37 -2.75
N VAL A 82 -2.72 -0.72 -1.97
CA VAL A 82 -2.73 -1.97 -1.18
C VAL A 82 -2.79 -3.19 -2.10
N GLU A 83 -3.64 -3.20 -3.11
CA GLU A 83 -3.76 -4.33 -4.05
C GLU A 83 -2.47 -4.53 -4.87
N PHE A 84 -1.81 -3.46 -5.30
CA PHE A 84 -0.47 -3.53 -5.90
C PHE A 84 0.53 -4.21 -4.96
N SER A 85 0.53 -3.84 -3.68
CA SER A 85 1.44 -4.42 -2.69
C SER A 85 1.22 -5.93 -2.49
N LYS A 86 -0.04 -6.37 -2.47
CA LYS A 86 -0.41 -7.79 -2.42
C LYS A 86 0.05 -8.54 -3.69
N TRP A 87 -0.22 -7.97 -4.86
CA TRP A 87 0.24 -8.52 -6.13
C TRP A 87 1.76 -8.69 -6.14
N ARG A 88 2.51 -7.68 -5.75
CA ARG A 88 3.97 -7.72 -5.66
C ARG A 88 4.45 -8.82 -4.72
N THR A 89 3.79 -9.00 -3.57
CA THR A 89 4.07 -10.11 -2.65
C THR A 89 3.99 -11.44 -3.35
N ASN A 90 2.92 -11.66 -4.10
CA ASN A 90 2.68 -12.90 -4.80
C ASN A 90 3.72 -13.15 -5.90
N ARG A 91 4.01 -12.14 -6.72
CA ARG A 91 5.01 -12.29 -7.80
C ARG A 91 6.41 -12.55 -7.28
N VAL A 92 6.81 -11.87 -6.21
CA VAL A 92 8.14 -12.08 -5.59
C VAL A 92 8.24 -13.46 -4.97
N ASN A 93 7.25 -13.90 -4.22
CA ASN A 93 7.24 -15.24 -3.62
C ASN A 93 7.21 -16.35 -4.67
N GLU A 94 6.43 -16.20 -5.72
CA GLU A 94 6.42 -17.11 -6.86
C GLU A 94 7.80 -17.25 -7.48
N SER A 95 8.45 -16.15 -7.82
CA SER A 95 9.79 -16.14 -8.39
C SER A 95 10.83 -16.79 -7.47
N ILE A 96 10.73 -16.58 -6.16
CA ILE A 96 11.61 -17.24 -5.19
C ILE A 96 11.35 -18.75 -5.17
N LEU A 97 10.10 -19.19 -5.15
CA LEU A 97 9.74 -20.60 -5.13
C LEU A 97 10.16 -21.31 -6.41
N GLU A 98 10.06 -20.67 -7.57
CA GLU A 98 10.59 -21.18 -8.84
C GLU A 98 12.11 -21.31 -8.80
N ARG A 99 12.82 -20.28 -8.35
CA ARG A 99 14.27 -20.26 -8.25
C ARG A 99 14.79 -21.35 -7.31
N GLU A 100 14.11 -21.55 -6.18
CA GLU A 100 14.46 -22.59 -5.20
C GLU A 100 13.96 -24.00 -5.61
N GLY A 101 13.20 -24.11 -6.71
CA GLY A 101 12.73 -25.36 -7.29
C GLY A 101 11.50 -25.97 -6.57
N TYR A 102 10.71 -25.15 -5.90
CA TYR A 102 9.43 -25.54 -5.31
C TYR A 102 8.25 -25.40 -6.28
N LEU A 103 8.42 -24.61 -7.33
CA LEU A 103 7.47 -24.49 -8.44
C LEU A 103 8.16 -24.83 -9.75
N LYS A 104 7.39 -25.26 -10.76
CA LYS A 104 7.90 -25.44 -12.13
C LYS A 104 8.17 -24.08 -12.77
N LYS A 105 9.32 -23.98 -13.45
CA LYS A 105 9.79 -22.77 -14.13
C LYS A 105 9.04 -22.40 -15.40
N ASP A 106 8.21 -23.27 -15.93
CA ASP A 106 7.76 -23.19 -17.32
C ASP A 106 6.32 -22.67 -17.51
N ALA A 107 5.66 -22.19 -16.47
CA ALA A 107 4.35 -21.53 -16.61
C ALA A 107 4.58 -20.09 -17.11
N LYS A 108 4.36 -19.88 -18.41
CA LYS A 108 4.24 -18.51 -18.93
C LYS A 108 2.99 -17.87 -18.31
N VAL A 109 3.07 -16.57 -18.02
CA VAL A 109 1.90 -15.81 -17.50
C VAL A 109 0.66 -15.98 -18.38
N THR A 110 0.84 -16.13 -19.69
CA THR A 110 -0.22 -16.38 -20.67
C THR A 110 -0.88 -17.75 -20.56
N ASP A 111 -0.25 -18.72 -19.90
CA ASP A 111 -0.74 -20.08 -19.78
C ASP A 111 -1.44 -20.32 -18.44
N VAL A 112 -1.41 -19.33 -17.54
CA VAL A 112 -2.02 -19.39 -16.21
C VAL A 112 -3.51 -19.09 -16.33
N LYS A 113 -4.35 -20.04 -15.95
CA LYS A 113 -5.80 -19.80 -15.84
C LYS A 113 -6.08 -18.86 -14.66
N ALA A 114 -7.07 -18.01 -14.81
CA ALA A 114 -7.47 -17.05 -13.78
C ALA A 114 -7.65 -17.68 -12.38
N ASP A 115 -8.30 -18.84 -12.31
CA ASP A 115 -8.57 -19.55 -11.05
C ASP A 115 -7.34 -20.24 -10.45
N ALA A 116 -6.25 -20.34 -11.20
CA ALA A 116 -5.04 -21.07 -10.84
C ALA A 116 -3.81 -20.19 -10.75
N ASN A 117 -4.00 -18.86 -10.76
CA ASN A 117 -2.87 -17.95 -10.57
C ASN A 117 -2.22 -18.18 -9.20
N PHE A 118 -0.92 -17.87 -9.10
CA PHE A 118 -0.21 -18.02 -7.84
C PHE A 118 -0.63 -16.93 -6.86
N ASP A 119 -1.14 -17.36 -5.71
CA ASP A 119 -1.35 -16.54 -4.51
C ASP A 119 -0.65 -17.19 -3.33
N THR A 120 0.09 -16.39 -2.56
CA THR A 120 0.93 -16.88 -1.45
C THR A 120 0.11 -17.59 -0.37
N GLU A 121 -1.04 -17.05 0.00
CA GLU A 121 -1.90 -17.64 1.03
C GLU A 121 -2.57 -18.93 0.52
N THR A 122 -3.00 -18.92 -0.72
CA THR A 122 -3.56 -20.11 -1.39
C THR A 122 -2.53 -21.23 -1.48
N TYR A 123 -1.30 -20.89 -1.87
CA TYR A 123 -0.20 -21.87 -1.90
C TYR A 123 0.09 -22.45 -0.50
N LEU A 124 0.06 -21.64 0.54
CA LEU A 124 0.30 -22.10 1.91
C LEU A 124 -0.81 -22.99 2.47
N ALA A 125 -2.05 -22.76 2.05
CA ALA A 125 -3.20 -23.53 2.50
C ALA A 125 -3.44 -24.77 1.63
N THR A 126 -3.37 -24.61 0.31
CA THR A 126 -3.65 -25.66 -0.68
C THR A 126 -2.63 -25.61 -1.82
N PRO A 127 -1.42 -26.12 -1.63
CA PRO A 127 -0.32 -26.01 -2.61
C PRO A 127 -0.65 -26.58 -3.99
N THR A 128 -1.54 -27.56 -4.07
CA THR A 128 -1.94 -28.22 -5.32
C THR A 128 -2.96 -27.44 -6.14
N SER A 129 -3.62 -26.44 -5.57
CA SER A 129 -4.61 -25.62 -6.30
C SER A 129 -3.95 -24.54 -7.15
N THR A 130 -2.71 -24.19 -6.91
CA THR A 130 -1.94 -23.29 -7.77
C THR A 130 -1.63 -23.98 -9.10
N PHE A 131 -1.63 -23.25 -10.20
CA PHE A 131 -1.44 -23.78 -11.57
C PHE A 131 -2.48 -24.80 -12.05
N GLY A 132 -3.76 -24.55 -11.73
CA GLY A 132 -4.87 -25.35 -12.24
C GLY A 132 -5.07 -26.70 -11.56
N GLY A 133 -4.60 -26.83 -10.33
CA GLY A 133 -4.78 -28.06 -9.56
C GLY A 133 -3.99 -29.24 -10.11
N ASN A 134 -2.90 -28.99 -10.82
CA ASN A 134 -2.06 -30.03 -11.37
C ASN A 134 -1.30 -30.73 -10.23
N GLU A 135 -1.80 -31.87 -9.81
CA GLU A 135 -1.20 -32.73 -8.76
C GLU A 135 0.19 -33.24 -9.14
N GLU A 136 0.57 -33.17 -10.43
CA GLU A 136 1.88 -33.60 -10.93
C GLU A 136 3.01 -32.57 -10.72
N ILE A 137 2.75 -31.45 -10.08
CA ILE A 137 3.81 -30.51 -9.71
C ILE A 137 4.70 -31.19 -8.69
N VAL A 138 5.73 -31.85 -9.18
CA VAL A 138 6.78 -32.43 -8.35
C VAL A 138 7.64 -31.31 -7.81
N LEU A 139 7.47 -30.98 -6.56
CA LEU A 139 8.30 -30.02 -5.88
C LEU A 139 9.68 -30.62 -5.64
N LYS A 140 10.70 -29.99 -6.20
CA LYS A 140 12.07 -30.39 -5.95
C LYS A 140 12.46 -29.99 -4.53
N GLY A 141 12.76 -30.98 -3.70
CA GLY A 141 13.35 -30.73 -2.40
C GLY A 141 14.66 -29.97 -2.52
N LYS A 142 15.07 -29.30 -1.44
CA LYS A 142 16.28 -28.52 -1.30
C LYS A 142 17.46 -29.13 -2.08
N LYS A 143 18.19 -28.33 -2.84
CA LYS A 143 19.47 -28.69 -3.45
C LYS A 143 20.38 -29.33 -2.39
N GLY A 144 20.54 -30.64 -2.40
CA GLY A 144 21.29 -31.42 -1.41
C GLY A 144 20.63 -32.72 -1.02
N SER A 145 19.33 -32.83 -1.10
CA SER A 145 18.61 -34.09 -1.01
C SER A 145 18.30 -34.58 -2.42
N LYS A 146 19.30 -35.16 -3.07
CA LYS A 146 19.04 -36.10 -4.14
C LYS A 146 18.36 -37.29 -3.46
N GLY A 147 17.04 -37.22 -3.32
CA GLY A 147 16.23 -38.36 -2.94
C GLY A 147 16.35 -39.39 -4.05
N LYS A 148 17.39 -40.20 -4.02
CA LYS A 148 17.35 -41.49 -4.67
C LYS A 148 16.21 -42.21 -3.97
N PRO A 149 15.28 -42.83 -4.70
CA PRO A 149 14.30 -43.71 -4.10
C PRO A 149 15.07 -44.78 -3.31
N THR A 150 15.08 -44.68 -2.01
CA THR A 150 15.61 -45.68 -1.13
C THR A 150 14.58 -46.81 -1.16
N ALA A 151 14.82 -47.80 -1.98
CA ALA A 151 14.09 -49.07 -1.87
C ALA A 151 14.36 -49.64 -0.47
N ASN A 152 13.32 -49.78 0.33
CA ASN A 152 13.40 -50.57 1.55
C ASN A 152 13.67 -52.00 1.15
N ALA A 153 14.31 -52.79 2.08
CA ALA A 153 14.65 -54.19 1.89
C ALA A 153 13.46 -55.12 1.55
N LYS A 154 12.25 -54.57 1.34
CA LYS A 154 11.02 -55.27 0.90
C LYS A 154 10.53 -54.83 -0.50
N GLY A 155 11.31 -54.08 -1.29
CA GLY A 155 10.94 -53.75 -2.66
C GLY A 155 9.77 -52.78 -2.85
N GLU A 156 9.28 -52.13 -1.79
CA GLU A 156 8.24 -51.13 -1.86
C GLU A 156 8.90 -49.79 -2.19
N THR A 157 8.61 -49.21 -3.36
CA THR A 157 8.93 -47.86 -3.75
C THR A 157 8.12 -46.92 -2.85
N LYS A 158 8.76 -46.26 -1.89
CA LYS A 158 8.13 -45.15 -1.18
C LYS A 158 7.88 -44.05 -2.20
N GLU A 159 6.62 -43.70 -2.41
CA GLU A 159 6.23 -42.53 -3.17
C GLU A 159 7.02 -41.29 -2.67
N ALA A 160 7.60 -40.57 -3.60
CA ALA A 160 8.31 -39.37 -3.27
C ALA A 160 7.30 -38.41 -2.62
N LYS A 161 7.42 -38.15 -1.31
CA LYS A 161 6.58 -37.17 -0.64
C LYS A 161 6.83 -35.80 -1.28
N ASN A 162 5.78 -35.23 -1.83
CA ASN A 162 5.82 -33.84 -2.31
C ASN A 162 6.22 -32.91 -1.16
N VAL A 163 7.29 -32.14 -1.34
CA VAL A 163 7.81 -31.24 -0.33
C VAL A 163 7.40 -29.84 -0.69
N TYR A 164 6.52 -29.23 0.12
CA TYR A 164 6.03 -27.87 -0.03
C TYR A 164 6.82 -26.90 0.84
N ALA A 165 7.02 -25.67 0.35
CA ALA A 165 7.56 -24.61 1.18
C ALA A 165 6.54 -24.20 2.24
N GLN A 166 6.99 -24.02 3.46
CA GLN A 166 6.17 -23.57 4.58
C GLN A 166 6.71 -22.24 5.09
N ARG A 167 5.87 -21.44 5.77
CA ARG A 167 6.32 -20.16 6.39
C ARG A 167 7.57 -20.33 7.25
N LYS A 168 7.64 -21.41 8.04
CA LYS A 168 8.82 -21.73 8.88
C LYS A 168 10.09 -22.09 8.11
N SER A 169 9.99 -22.35 6.81
CA SER A 169 11.18 -22.63 5.98
C SER A 169 12.03 -21.38 5.75
N GLY A 170 11.49 -20.19 5.97
CA GLY A 170 12.15 -18.91 5.75
C GLY A 170 12.40 -18.57 4.28
N ILE A 171 11.77 -19.30 3.34
CA ILE A 171 11.88 -19.10 1.90
C ILE A 171 10.84 -18.08 1.45
N ILE A 172 9.62 -18.19 1.97
CA ILE A 172 8.52 -17.30 1.66
C ILE A 172 8.70 -16.00 2.44
N LEU A 173 8.74 -14.89 1.72
CA LEU A 173 8.84 -13.56 2.32
C LEU A 173 7.51 -13.13 2.94
N PRO A 174 7.55 -12.28 3.97
CA PRO A 174 6.39 -11.55 4.45
C PRO A 174 5.76 -10.71 3.33
N GLU A 175 4.53 -10.30 3.54
CA GLU A 175 3.83 -9.46 2.58
C GLU A 175 4.46 -8.06 2.45
N TYR A 176 4.51 -7.58 1.22
CA TYR A 176 4.65 -6.17 0.94
C TYR A 176 3.35 -5.46 1.30
N ARG A 177 3.47 -4.31 1.89
CA ARG A 177 2.35 -3.48 2.35
C ARG A 177 2.71 -2.02 2.30
N LEU A 178 1.76 -1.15 2.48
CA LEU A 178 2.08 0.25 2.76
C LEU A 178 2.80 0.35 4.11
N PRO A 179 3.75 1.28 4.26
CA PRO A 179 4.37 1.56 5.57
C PRO A 179 3.31 2.11 6.52
N THR A 180 3.46 1.85 7.80
CA THR A 180 2.69 2.59 8.81
C THR A 180 3.19 4.03 8.89
N GLU A 181 2.38 4.93 9.40
CA GLU A 181 2.77 6.34 9.58
C GLU A 181 4.06 6.45 10.41
N ALA A 182 4.15 5.71 11.50
CA ALA A 182 5.34 5.70 12.36
C ALA A 182 6.59 5.12 11.65
N GLU A 183 6.44 4.07 10.83
CA GLU A 183 7.53 3.54 10.01
C GLU A 183 7.98 4.55 8.96
N TRP A 184 7.03 5.21 8.31
CA TRP A 184 7.32 6.21 7.30
C TRP A 184 8.07 7.42 7.89
N GLU A 185 7.61 7.97 9.01
CA GLU A 185 8.28 9.08 9.70
C GLU A 185 9.69 8.71 10.17
N TYR A 186 9.83 7.52 10.77
CA TYR A 186 11.15 7.01 11.17
C TYR A 186 12.10 6.88 9.98
N ALA A 187 11.60 6.36 8.87
CA ALA A 187 12.38 6.20 7.64
C ALA A 187 12.76 7.54 7.02
N ALA A 188 11.85 8.51 7.02
CA ALA A 188 12.09 9.85 6.49
C ALA A 188 13.08 10.65 7.33
N ALA A 189 12.93 10.63 8.66
CA ALA A 189 13.85 11.31 9.57
C ALA A 189 15.26 10.74 9.48
N ALA A 190 15.38 9.41 9.36
CA ALA A 190 16.66 8.71 9.19
C ALA A 190 17.75 9.17 10.17
N ASP A 191 17.45 9.21 11.47
CA ASP A 191 18.35 9.69 12.50
C ASP A 191 19.45 8.67 12.81
N ILE A 192 20.50 8.62 11.98
CA ILE A 192 21.67 7.77 12.20
C ILE A 192 22.84 8.59 12.76
N GLY A 193 23.23 8.28 14.00
CA GLY A 193 24.48 8.79 14.61
C GLY A 193 24.57 10.31 14.66
N GLN A 194 23.46 11.01 14.61
CA GLN A 194 23.43 12.46 14.57
C GLN A 194 23.73 13.07 15.92
N ARG A 195 24.74 13.93 15.96
CA ARG A 195 25.06 14.73 17.14
C ARG A 195 24.24 16.03 17.22
N GLU A 196 23.73 16.47 16.08
CA GLU A 196 23.06 17.77 15.92
C GLU A 196 21.57 17.70 16.27
N TYR A 197 20.92 16.58 15.93
CA TYR A 197 19.52 16.34 16.23
C TYR A 197 19.37 15.15 17.16
N ASN A 198 18.73 15.35 18.28
CA ASN A 198 18.46 14.35 19.31
C ASN A 198 17.33 14.84 20.22
N ILE A 199 16.97 14.06 21.26
CA ILE A 199 15.93 14.42 22.24
C ILE A 199 16.13 15.82 22.84
N TYR A 200 17.38 16.30 22.97
CA TYR A 200 17.69 17.59 23.57
C TYR A 200 17.72 18.75 22.57
N LYS A 201 18.03 18.48 21.30
CA LYS A 201 18.21 19.50 20.25
C LYS A 201 17.05 19.60 19.27
N GLY A 202 16.00 18.78 19.47
CA GLY A 202 14.84 18.72 18.61
C GLY A 202 14.98 17.74 17.44
N GLN A 203 13.88 17.52 16.76
CA GLN A 203 13.79 16.63 15.62
C GLN A 203 14.33 17.29 14.35
N LYS A 204 14.79 16.48 13.44
CA LYS A 204 15.20 16.86 12.10
C LYS A 204 13.96 17.36 11.31
N LYS A 205 14.07 18.57 10.77
CA LYS A 205 12.94 19.21 10.08
C LYS A 205 12.66 18.61 8.70
N TYR A 206 13.68 18.12 8.02
CA TYR A 206 13.61 17.56 6.69
C TYR A 206 14.37 16.22 6.64
N PRO A 207 14.15 15.39 5.62
CA PRO A 207 14.92 14.14 5.45
C PRO A 207 16.43 14.33 5.28
N TRP A 208 16.87 15.52 4.93
CA TRP A 208 18.29 15.90 4.83
C TRP A 208 18.78 16.68 6.06
N SER A 209 20.07 16.87 6.16
CA SER A 209 20.68 17.67 7.24
C SER A 209 20.47 19.17 7.00
N GLY A 210 20.13 19.89 8.07
CA GLY A 210 19.86 21.33 8.03
C GLY A 210 18.38 21.69 7.96
N SER A 211 18.10 22.98 8.13
CA SER A 211 16.74 23.53 8.19
C SER A 211 16.32 24.22 6.88
N TYR A 212 17.18 24.20 5.88
CA TYR A 212 16.97 24.88 4.61
C TYR A 212 16.56 23.90 3.51
N THR A 213 15.76 24.38 2.55
CA THR A 213 15.35 23.62 1.38
C THR A 213 16.34 23.69 0.22
N ARG A 214 17.36 24.52 0.36
CA ARG A 214 18.40 24.74 -0.66
C ARG A 214 19.75 24.21 -0.19
N SER A 215 20.51 23.67 -1.13
CA SER A 215 21.87 23.18 -0.87
C SER A 215 22.82 24.31 -0.47
N GLY A 216 23.56 24.11 0.60
CA GLY A 216 24.68 24.96 1.01
C GLY A 216 26.04 24.50 0.48
N LYS A 217 26.12 23.36 -0.21
CA LYS A 217 27.37 22.79 -0.74
C LYS A 217 27.91 23.70 -1.85
N ARG A 218 29.25 23.91 -1.87
CA ARG A 218 29.88 24.84 -2.84
C ARG A 218 29.55 24.55 -4.30
N GLN A 219 29.41 23.29 -4.68
CA GLN A 219 29.14 22.88 -6.07
C GLN A 219 27.69 23.00 -6.48
N THR A 220 26.76 22.88 -5.53
CA THR A 220 25.31 22.85 -5.75
C THR A 220 24.62 23.94 -4.93
N LYS A 221 25.34 25.05 -4.66
CA LYS A 221 24.82 26.11 -3.79
C LYS A 221 23.61 26.79 -4.44
N GLY A 222 22.50 26.73 -3.73
CA GLY A 222 21.23 27.34 -4.17
C GLY A 222 20.27 26.33 -4.82
N ASP A 223 20.75 25.14 -5.27
CA ASP A 223 19.90 24.12 -5.83
C ASP A 223 18.89 23.61 -4.80
N GLN A 224 17.67 23.35 -5.24
CA GLN A 224 16.65 22.76 -4.37
C GLN A 224 17.00 21.32 -3.99
N LEU A 225 16.63 20.93 -2.79
CA LEU A 225 16.88 19.60 -2.25
C LEU A 225 15.71 18.62 -2.45
N ALA A 226 14.58 19.11 -2.94
CA ALA A 226 13.38 18.34 -3.23
C ALA A 226 12.51 19.08 -4.25
N ASN A 227 11.62 18.33 -4.90
CA ASN A 227 10.62 18.88 -5.80
C ASN A 227 9.39 19.34 -4.99
N PHE A 228 9.16 20.65 -4.92
CA PHE A 228 8.03 21.24 -4.20
C PHE A 228 7.73 22.67 -4.69
N LYS A 229 6.53 23.14 -4.44
CA LYS A 229 6.10 24.48 -4.83
C LYS A 229 6.75 25.57 -3.98
N GLN A 230 7.51 26.46 -4.59
CA GLN A 230 8.22 27.53 -3.89
C GLN A 230 7.40 28.81 -3.72
N GLY A 231 6.62 29.22 -4.71
CA GLY A 231 5.93 30.50 -4.76
C GLY A 231 4.43 30.43 -5.09
N LYS A 232 3.78 31.58 -5.17
CA LYS A 232 2.42 31.69 -5.70
C LYS A 232 2.46 31.56 -7.22
N GLY A 233 1.66 30.67 -7.78
CA GLY A 233 1.55 30.50 -9.23
C GLY A 233 2.70 29.76 -9.89
N ASP A 234 3.67 29.31 -9.10
CA ASP A 234 4.85 28.62 -9.56
C ASP A 234 4.93 27.22 -8.97
N TYR A 235 5.05 26.23 -9.81
CA TYR A 235 5.15 24.83 -9.39
C TYR A 235 6.58 24.29 -9.52
N GLY A 236 7.41 24.86 -10.38
CA GLY A 236 8.74 24.39 -10.66
C GLY A 236 9.85 25.42 -10.49
N GLY A 237 9.54 26.57 -9.94
CA GLY A 237 10.46 27.68 -9.80
C GLY A 237 9.82 29.04 -10.11
N ILE A 238 10.59 30.08 -10.07
CA ILE A 238 10.17 31.40 -10.53
C ILE A 238 10.25 31.40 -12.07
N ALA A 239 9.34 32.06 -12.75
CA ALA A 239 9.28 32.13 -14.21
C ALA A 239 10.68 32.25 -14.84
N GLY A 240 11.12 31.20 -15.52
CA GLY A 240 12.47 31.11 -16.11
C GLY A 240 13.54 30.45 -15.21
N TRP A 241 13.22 30.04 -14.00
CA TRP A 241 14.14 29.40 -13.05
C TRP A 241 13.49 28.21 -12.42
N SER A 242 13.60 27.03 -13.02
CA SER A 242 13.26 25.80 -12.36
C SER A 242 14.45 25.34 -11.49
N ASP A 243 14.52 25.84 -10.28
CA ASP A 243 15.59 25.54 -9.35
C ASP A 243 15.60 24.08 -8.90
N ASP A 244 14.50 23.36 -9.09
CA ASP A 244 14.32 21.95 -8.82
C ASP A 244 14.21 21.07 -10.07
N ASN A 245 14.35 21.66 -11.25
CA ASN A 245 14.25 21.00 -12.56
C ASN A 245 12.92 20.30 -12.85
N ALA A 246 11.84 20.69 -12.19
CA ALA A 246 10.53 20.07 -12.36
C ALA A 246 9.39 21.08 -12.31
N ASP A 247 8.48 21.00 -13.28
CA ASP A 247 7.22 21.76 -13.30
C ASP A 247 6.08 21.00 -12.62
N ILE A 248 6.18 19.70 -12.62
CA ILE A 248 5.26 18.72 -12.03
C ILE A 248 6.07 17.68 -11.24
N THR A 249 5.62 16.42 -11.22
CA THR A 249 6.44 15.31 -10.72
C THR A 249 7.77 15.22 -11.49
N ASN A 250 8.77 14.61 -10.87
CA ASN A 250 10.07 14.34 -11.50
C ASN A 250 10.36 12.83 -11.45
N ALA A 251 11.30 12.37 -12.29
CA ALA A 251 11.77 10.99 -12.20
C ALA A 251 12.36 10.73 -10.81
N VAL A 252 12.18 9.51 -10.30
CA VAL A 252 12.74 9.12 -9.00
C VAL A 252 14.28 9.19 -9.00
N LYS A 253 14.87 9.40 -7.83
CA LYS A 253 16.34 9.52 -7.63
C LYS A 253 17.00 10.78 -8.21
N GLN A 254 16.25 11.80 -8.54
CA GLN A 254 16.83 13.06 -8.98
C GLN A 254 17.52 13.84 -7.85
N TYR A 255 17.05 13.66 -6.62
CA TYR A 255 17.59 14.31 -5.43
C TYR A 255 18.42 13.35 -4.61
N ALA A 256 19.25 13.89 -3.72
CA ALA A 256 20.08 13.05 -2.86
C ALA A 256 19.24 12.26 -1.86
N PRO A 257 19.59 10.99 -1.59
CA PRO A 257 18.89 10.17 -0.62
C PRO A 257 19.13 10.67 0.81
N ASN A 258 18.25 10.27 1.73
CA ASN A 258 18.47 10.49 3.15
C ASN A 258 19.54 9.52 3.72
N ASP A 259 19.80 9.59 5.03
CA ASP A 259 20.85 8.80 5.69
C ASP A 259 20.59 7.28 5.70
N PHE A 260 19.35 6.84 5.41
CA PHE A 260 19.01 5.43 5.18
C PHE A 260 19.16 4.99 3.72
N GLY A 261 19.44 5.91 2.80
CA GLY A 261 19.52 5.65 1.37
C GLY A 261 18.17 5.71 0.66
N LEU A 262 17.15 6.30 1.28
CA LEU A 262 15.81 6.45 0.69
C LEU A 262 15.73 7.78 -0.05
N TYR A 263 15.21 7.72 -1.28
CA TYR A 263 15.00 8.88 -2.15
C TYR A 263 13.58 9.42 -2.00
N ASP A 264 13.43 10.70 -2.30
CA ASP A 264 12.15 11.38 -2.47
C ASP A 264 11.20 11.27 -1.24
N MET A 265 11.80 11.17 -0.02
CA MET A 265 11.03 11.15 1.23
C MET A 265 10.42 12.52 1.59
N ALA A 266 10.67 13.53 0.77
CA ALA A 266 10.07 14.86 0.87
C ALA A 266 9.93 15.46 -0.52
N GLY A 267 8.73 15.89 -0.86
CA GLY A 267 8.42 16.43 -2.19
C GLY A 267 8.17 15.33 -3.22
N ASN A 268 8.23 15.68 -4.48
CA ASN A 268 7.85 14.86 -5.62
C ASN A 268 6.38 14.43 -5.53
N VAL A 269 6.05 13.26 -4.99
CA VAL A 269 4.67 12.92 -4.63
C VAL A 269 4.54 12.67 -3.14
N ALA A 270 3.41 13.04 -2.58
CA ALA A 270 3.06 12.61 -1.23
C ALA A 270 2.70 11.12 -1.25
N GLU A 271 2.88 10.43 -0.14
CA GLU A 271 2.78 8.98 -0.11
C GLU A 271 1.69 8.48 0.81
N TRP A 272 0.87 7.56 0.30
CA TRP A 272 -0.08 6.83 1.12
C TRP A 272 0.62 6.00 2.19
N VAL A 273 0.10 6.05 3.41
CA VAL A 273 0.48 5.13 4.50
C VAL A 273 -0.72 4.29 4.94
N ALA A 274 -0.46 3.26 5.71
CA ALA A 274 -1.49 2.28 6.08
C ALA A 274 -2.55 2.84 7.06
N ASP A 275 -2.22 3.89 7.78
CA ASP A 275 -2.99 4.37 8.93
C ASP A 275 -4.28 5.09 8.53
N VAL A 276 -5.33 4.88 9.33
CA VAL A 276 -6.54 5.69 9.32
C VAL A 276 -6.26 7.01 10.02
N TYR A 277 -6.69 8.11 9.42
CA TYR A 277 -6.49 9.41 10.05
C TYR A 277 -7.39 9.60 11.27
N ARG A 278 -6.76 9.99 12.37
CA ARG A 278 -7.43 10.50 13.56
C ARG A 278 -6.73 11.80 14.03
N PRO A 279 -7.50 12.84 14.41
CA PRO A 279 -6.92 14.11 14.84
C PRO A 279 -6.13 13.98 16.15
N ILE A 280 -6.50 13.04 17.00
CA ILE A 280 -5.85 12.80 18.29
C ILE A 280 -5.01 11.54 18.17
N VAL A 281 -3.73 11.67 18.45
CA VAL A 281 -2.79 10.57 18.63
C VAL A 281 -2.74 10.25 20.11
N ASP A 282 -2.81 8.97 20.46
CA ASP A 282 -2.74 8.51 21.84
C ASP A 282 -1.29 8.61 22.33
N ASP A 283 -1.07 9.43 23.36
CA ASP A 283 0.25 9.66 23.96
C ASP A 283 0.74 8.48 24.82
N GLU A 284 -0.14 7.55 25.16
CA GLU A 284 0.18 6.40 26.01
C GLU A 284 0.82 5.21 25.27
N GLY A 285 1.20 5.37 24.02
CA GLY A 285 1.88 4.33 23.23
C GLY A 285 0.95 3.27 22.65
N ASN A 286 -0.36 3.44 22.80
CA ASN A 286 -1.40 2.59 22.23
C ASN A 286 -2.04 3.26 21.02
N ASP A 287 -1.24 3.72 20.07
CA ASP A 287 -1.79 4.27 18.83
C ASP A 287 -2.37 3.14 17.97
N PHE A 288 -3.66 2.92 18.10
CA PHE A 288 -4.41 1.96 17.31
C PHE A 288 -4.87 2.51 15.95
N ASN A 289 -4.42 3.69 15.53
CA ASN A 289 -4.86 4.30 14.28
C ASN A 289 -4.59 3.42 13.06
N TYR A 290 -3.48 2.68 13.08
CA TYR A 290 -3.17 1.70 12.04
C TYR A 290 -4.22 0.58 11.96
N PHE A 291 -4.78 0.18 13.09
CA PHE A 291 -5.75 -0.92 13.17
C PHE A 291 -7.19 -0.47 13.02
N ARG A 292 -7.47 0.80 13.25
CA ARG A 292 -8.82 1.35 13.10
C ARG A 292 -9.33 1.20 11.68
N GLY A 293 -10.61 0.93 11.53
CA GLY A 293 -11.25 0.71 10.24
C GLY A 293 -10.82 -0.59 9.55
N ASN A 294 -9.88 -1.35 10.10
CA ASN A 294 -9.49 -2.64 9.57
C ASN A 294 -10.39 -3.73 10.15
N VAL A 295 -11.06 -4.44 9.27
CA VAL A 295 -11.84 -5.62 9.64
C VAL A 295 -10.92 -6.84 9.53
N TYR A 296 -10.64 -7.50 10.65
CA TYR A 296 -9.89 -8.74 10.63
C TYR A 296 -10.70 -9.83 9.94
N THR A 297 -10.06 -10.56 9.04
CA THR A 297 -10.68 -11.63 8.28
C THR A 297 -10.05 -12.97 8.61
N LYS A 298 -10.82 -14.02 8.41
CA LYS A 298 -10.37 -15.42 8.48
C LYS A 298 -10.70 -16.13 7.18
N ASN A 299 -9.98 -17.20 6.90
CA ASN A 299 -10.22 -18.02 5.72
C ASN A 299 -11.60 -18.69 5.85
N LYS A 300 -12.40 -18.60 4.79
CA LYS A 300 -13.66 -19.31 4.71
C LYS A 300 -13.38 -20.80 4.54
N ILE A 301 -13.97 -21.61 5.39
CA ILE A 301 -13.89 -23.08 5.35
C ILE A 301 -15.24 -23.59 4.83
N GLY A 302 -15.21 -24.39 3.78
CA GLY A 302 -16.40 -25.06 3.23
C GLY A 302 -16.85 -26.22 4.10
N ASP A 303 -17.98 -26.79 3.73
CA ASP A 303 -18.59 -27.94 4.45
C ASP A 303 -17.71 -29.21 4.40
N ASP A 304 -16.80 -29.28 3.43
CA ASP A 304 -15.79 -30.34 3.27
C ASP A 304 -14.56 -30.15 4.18
N GLY A 305 -14.52 -29.11 4.99
CA GLY A 305 -13.41 -28.77 5.89
C GLY A 305 -12.19 -28.20 5.18
N LYS A 306 -12.26 -27.92 3.87
CA LYS A 306 -11.20 -27.26 3.10
C LYS A 306 -11.45 -25.77 2.97
N VAL A 307 -10.38 -25.02 2.68
CA VAL A 307 -10.50 -23.60 2.35
C VAL A 307 -11.23 -23.43 1.03
N GLU A 308 -12.16 -22.51 1.01
CA GLU A 308 -12.93 -22.16 -0.19
C GLU A 308 -12.16 -21.14 -1.02
N LEU A 309 -12.01 -21.40 -2.31
CA LEU A 309 -11.37 -20.48 -3.24
C LEU A 309 -12.42 -19.61 -3.95
N VAL A 310 -12.02 -18.38 -4.24
CA VAL A 310 -12.83 -17.47 -5.06
C VAL A 310 -12.77 -17.94 -6.50
N THR A 311 -13.94 -18.12 -7.12
CA THR A 311 -14.10 -18.39 -8.55
C THR A 311 -14.63 -17.16 -9.25
N ALA A 312 -14.62 -17.17 -10.60
CA ALA A 312 -15.20 -16.09 -11.40
C ALA A 312 -16.67 -15.79 -11.06
N GLU A 313 -17.42 -16.80 -10.60
CA GLU A 313 -18.84 -16.66 -10.23
C GLU A 313 -19.04 -16.17 -8.79
N THR A 314 -18.10 -16.50 -7.88
CA THR A 314 -18.20 -16.14 -6.46
C THR A 314 -17.48 -14.82 -6.12
N GLN A 315 -16.87 -14.21 -7.12
CA GLN A 315 -16.17 -12.94 -6.98
C GLN A 315 -17.12 -11.82 -6.51
N LYS A 316 -16.64 -11.01 -5.57
CA LYS A 316 -17.38 -9.86 -5.05
C LYS A 316 -16.75 -8.56 -5.50
N PHE A 317 -17.60 -7.61 -5.84
CA PHE A 317 -17.20 -6.27 -6.24
C PHE A 317 -17.74 -5.25 -5.26
N ASP A 318 -16.95 -4.24 -4.98
CA ASP A 318 -17.30 -3.08 -4.19
C ASP A 318 -17.45 -1.86 -5.11
N THR A 319 -18.55 -1.15 -5.01
CA THR A 319 -18.74 0.12 -5.71
C THR A 319 -18.28 1.24 -4.79
N LEU A 320 -17.27 1.97 -5.22
CA LEU A 320 -16.72 3.10 -4.49
C LEU A 320 -17.64 4.33 -4.57
N SER A 321 -17.40 5.31 -3.72
CA SER A 321 -18.20 6.55 -3.66
C SER A 321 -18.18 7.35 -4.97
N ASN A 322 -17.14 7.20 -5.77
CA ASN A 322 -16.99 7.81 -7.09
C ASN A 322 -17.67 7.01 -8.22
N GLY A 323 -18.37 5.91 -7.88
CA GLY A 323 -19.04 5.02 -8.83
C GLY A 323 -18.12 4.00 -9.50
N ARG A 324 -16.83 3.96 -9.16
CA ARG A 324 -15.89 2.97 -9.69
C ARG A 324 -16.13 1.62 -9.01
N VAL A 325 -16.07 0.56 -9.78
CA VAL A 325 -16.22 -0.81 -9.30
C VAL A 325 -14.82 -1.42 -9.16
N MET A 326 -14.55 -1.99 -7.99
CA MET A 326 -13.29 -2.69 -7.72
C MET A 326 -13.56 -4.11 -7.24
N ALA A 327 -12.72 -5.05 -7.65
CA ALA A 327 -12.80 -6.42 -7.16
C ALA A 327 -12.24 -6.49 -5.73
N ARG A 328 -12.99 -7.13 -4.83
CA ARG A 328 -12.56 -7.34 -3.44
C ARG A 328 -11.49 -8.43 -3.33
N ASN A 329 -11.66 -9.51 -4.06
CA ASN A 329 -10.73 -10.63 -4.14
C ASN A 329 -10.66 -11.10 -5.59
N PHE A 330 -9.52 -11.61 -6.00
CA PHE A 330 -9.34 -12.17 -7.33
C PHE A 330 -9.65 -13.66 -7.35
N PRO A 331 -10.10 -14.21 -8.49
CA PRO A 331 -10.22 -15.65 -8.66
C PRO A 331 -8.90 -16.36 -8.34
N GLY A 332 -8.99 -17.53 -7.72
CA GLY A 332 -7.81 -18.28 -7.25
C GLY A 332 -7.30 -17.88 -5.86
N GLN A 333 -7.77 -16.79 -5.28
CA GLN A 333 -7.50 -16.43 -3.89
C GLN A 333 -8.45 -17.12 -2.93
N ILE A 334 -8.02 -17.26 -1.68
CA ILE A 334 -8.88 -17.82 -0.63
C ILE A 334 -9.99 -16.83 -0.30
N ALA A 335 -11.23 -17.32 -0.26
CA ALA A 335 -12.35 -16.53 0.21
C ALA A 335 -12.17 -16.15 1.68
N GLN A 336 -12.31 -14.87 1.97
CA GLN A 336 -12.16 -14.30 3.31
C GLN A 336 -13.52 -13.92 3.88
N VAL A 337 -13.72 -14.20 5.16
CA VAL A 337 -14.89 -13.76 5.92
C VAL A 337 -14.45 -12.98 7.15
N PRO A 338 -15.21 -11.97 7.59
CA PRO A 338 -14.90 -11.26 8.82
C PRO A 338 -14.84 -12.22 10.03
N VAL A 339 -13.98 -11.90 10.98
CA VAL A 339 -13.90 -12.62 12.24
C VAL A 339 -15.16 -12.35 13.06
N ASP A 340 -15.76 -13.39 13.66
CA ASP A 340 -16.94 -13.25 14.46
C ASP A 340 -16.67 -12.49 15.77
N GLU A 341 -17.68 -11.82 16.30
CA GLU A 341 -17.59 -11.09 17.58
C GLU A 341 -17.13 -11.97 18.74
N LYS A 342 -17.51 -13.24 18.74
CA LYS A 342 -17.07 -14.22 19.76
C LYS A 342 -15.58 -14.50 19.74
N GLU A 343 -14.91 -14.26 18.62
CA GLU A 343 -13.48 -14.46 18.44
C GLU A 343 -12.68 -13.16 18.67
N THR A 344 -13.36 -12.01 18.84
CA THR A 344 -12.72 -10.70 18.94
C THR A 344 -11.90 -10.50 20.21
N TYR A 345 -12.15 -11.27 21.26
CA TYR A 345 -11.31 -11.24 22.46
C TYR A 345 -9.86 -11.69 22.21
N LEU A 346 -9.63 -12.47 21.13
CA LEU A 346 -8.30 -12.88 20.67
C LEU A 346 -7.75 -11.97 19.56
N ARG A 347 -8.64 -11.28 18.84
CA ARG A 347 -8.32 -10.37 17.74
C ARG A 347 -9.30 -9.22 17.78
N GLN A 348 -8.84 -8.05 18.16
CA GLN A 348 -9.70 -6.88 18.19
C GLN A 348 -10.18 -6.55 16.77
N ASN A 349 -11.48 -6.43 16.63
CA ASN A 349 -12.09 -5.88 15.43
C ASN A 349 -12.39 -4.40 15.70
N PHE A 350 -11.51 -3.51 15.23
CA PHE A 350 -11.59 -2.09 15.53
C PHE A 350 -12.78 -1.38 14.87
N ASP A 351 -13.39 -1.99 13.86
CA ASP A 351 -14.63 -1.45 13.29
C ASP A 351 -15.81 -1.51 14.27
N LYS A 352 -15.80 -2.53 15.14
CA LYS A 352 -16.84 -2.74 16.15
C LYS A 352 -16.35 -2.59 17.59
N SER A 353 -15.11 -2.17 17.82
CA SER A 353 -14.55 -2.07 19.15
C SER A 353 -15.17 -0.91 19.94
N ASP A 354 -15.30 -1.10 21.24
CA ASP A 354 -15.76 -0.06 22.17
C ASP A 354 -14.68 1.00 22.47
N GLU A 355 -13.46 0.82 21.95
CA GLU A 355 -12.33 1.74 22.10
C GLU A 355 -12.43 2.93 21.13
N ARG A 356 -13.59 3.53 21.03
CA ARG A 356 -13.82 4.73 20.23
C ARG A 356 -13.66 5.95 21.12
N ASN A 357 -12.76 6.82 20.72
CA ASN A 357 -12.59 8.07 21.44
C ASN A 357 -13.52 9.12 20.85
N TYR A 358 -14.48 9.59 21.66
CA TYR A 358 -15.43 10.65 21.26
C TYR A 358 -14.72 11.95 20.83
N ARG A 359 -13.47 12.15 21.23
CA ARG A 359 -12.66 13.32 20.85
C ARG A 359 -12.13 13.21 19.41
N ASP A 360 -12.19 12.04 18.79
CA ASP A 360 -11.73 11.86 17.40
C ASP A 360 -12.55 12.65 16.39
N GLY A 361 -13.77 13.08 16.77
CA GLY A 361 -14.65 13.89 15.91
C GLY A 361 -15.17 13.14 14.68
N ASP A 362 -15.01 11.83 14.63
CA ASP A 362 -15.52 11.02 13.55
C ASP A 362 -17.01 10.69 13.73
N LYS A 363 -17.63 10.21 12.65
CA LYS A 363 -19.06 9.87 12.66
C LYS A 363 -19.39 8.73 13.63
N GLN A 364 -18.49 7.76 13.75
CA GLN A 364 -18.73 6.57 14.60
C GLN A 364 -18.51 6.88 16.06
N SER A 365 -17.48 7.64 16.40
CA SER A 365 -17.25 8.12 17.77
C SER A 365 -18.40 9.00 18.26
N THR A 366 -19.01 9.79 17.36
CA THR A 366 -20.19 10.60 17.69
C THR A 366 -21.41 9.73 18.03
N ARG A 367 -21.57 8.60 17.36
CA ARG A 367 -22.66 7.64 17.65
C ARG A 367 -22.54 7.01 19.03
N TYR A 368 -21.32 6.69 19.44
CA TYR A 368 -21.07 6.06 20.73
C TYR A 368 -21.45 6.95 21.91
N TYR A 369 -21.36 8.26 21.76
CA TYR A 369 -21.68 9.21 22.83
C TYR A 369 -23.19 9.42 23.06
N ASP A 370 -24.00 8.96 22.16
CA ASP A 370 -25.46 9.11 22.24
C ASP A 370 -26.09 7.94 22.99
N PHE A 371 -25.91 7.91 24.31
CA PHE A 371 -26.37 6.87 25.24
C PHE A 371 -27.90 6.70 25.35
N GLY A 372 -28.66 7.26 24.50
CA GLY A 372 -30.05 7.38 24.76
C GLY A 372 -30.98 6.29 24.27
N ASN A 373 -30.76 5.73 23.09
CA ASN A 373 -31.75 4.82 22.51
C ASN A 373 -31.12 3.92 21.43
N SER A 374 -30.86 2.70 21.80
CA SER A 374 -30.28 1.67 20.93
C SER A 374 -31.21 1.19 19.81
N GLU A 375 -32.48 1.52 19.82
CA GLU A 375 -33.44 1.03 18.83
C GLU A 375 -33.73 2.03 17.69
N GLU A 376 -33.35 3.30 17.84
CA GLU A 376 -33.45 4.33 16.79
C GLU A 376 -32.10 4.86 16.30
N GLY A 377 -31.06 4.11 16.50
CA GLY A 377 -29.67 4.54 16.42
C GLY A 377 -29.26 5.32 15.16
N ASP A 378 -29.85 5.05 14.00
CA ASP A 378 -29.45 5.72 12.77
C ASP A 378 -30.04 7.13 12.59
N LYS A 379 -31.19 7.40 13.14
CA LYS A 379 -31.85 8.71 13.03
C LYS A 379 -31.30 9.72 14.04
N ILE A 380 -30.92 9.25 15.22
CA ILE A 380 -30.45 10.11 16.32
C ILE A 380 -28.98 10.50 16.09
N ALA A 381 -28.16 9.62 15.54
CA ALA A 381 -26.77 9.91 15.22
C ALA A 381 -26.59 11.09 14.27
N ASP A 382 -27.59 11.40 13.46
CA ASP A 382 -27.54 12.54 12.53
C ASP A 382 -27.76 13.90 13.23
N ASN A 383 -28.33 13.94 14.38
CA ASN A 383 -28.76 15.17 15.05
C ASN A 383 -27.83 15.63 16.19
N LYS A 384 -27.08 14.74 16.82
CA LYS A 384 -26.21 15.08 17.94
C LYS A 384 -24.76 14.77 17.57
N ARG A 385 -24.01 15.79 17.28
CA ARG A 385 -22.60 15.71 16.96
C ARG A 385 -21.78 16.45 17.98
N MET A 386 -20.67 15.85 18.31
CA MET A 386 -19.76 16.38 19.30
C MET A 386 -19.02 17.60 18.83
N TYR A 387 -18.74 17.69 17.54
CA TYR A 387 -18.04 18.82 16.94
C TYR A 387 -18.90 19.54 15.92
N ASP A 388 -18.81 20.84 15.99
CA ASP A 388 -19.51 21.79 15.13
C ASP A 388 -18.75 21.95 13.81
N SER A 389 -18.54 20.84 13.11
CA SER A 389 -17.79 20.81 11.86
C SER A 389 -18.69 21.07 10.65
N PRO A 390 -18.29 21.90 9.70
CA PRO A 390 -19.03 22.05 8.46
C PRO A 390 -19.01 20.73 7.69
N LYS A 391 -20.18 20.30 7.27
CA LYS A 391 -20.31 19.13 6.41
C LYS A 391 -19.84 19.48 4.99
N HIS A 392 -18.88 18.78 4.46
CA HIS A 392 -18.54 18.86 3.06
C HIS A 392 -18.22 17.48 2.50
N ASN A 393 -18.60 17.27 1.28
CA ASN A 393 -18.25 16.08 0.52
C ASN A 393 -17.23 16.46 -0.53
N VAL A 394 -16.18 15.66 -0.64
CA VAL A 394 -15.24 15.76 -1.74
C VAL A 394 -15.68 14.72 -2.79
N SER A 395 -15.87 15.15 -4.00
CA SER A 395 -16.22 14.30 -5.13
C SER A 395 -15.41 14.72 -6.34
N THR A 396 -15.25 13.81 -7.28
CA THR A 396 -14.65 14.13 -8.56
C THR A 396 -15.77 14.47 -9.54
N ASP A 397 -15.65 15.57 -10.29
CA ASP A 397 -16.60 15.88 -11.34
C ASP A 397 -16.34 15.03 -12.60
N SER A 398 -17.18 15.15 -13.61
CA SER A 398 -17.05 14.42 -14.87
C SER A 398 -15.77 14.76 -15.66
N ILE A 399 -15.06 15.81 -15.25
CA ILE A 399 -13.83 16.29 -15.88
C ILE A 399 -12.58 15.82 -15.08
N GLY A 400 -12.80 15.16 -13.90
CA GLY A 400 -11.72 14.70 -13.04
C GLY A 400 -11.25 15.70 -11.97
N ASN A 401 -11.88 16.89 -11.87
CA ASN A 401 -11.51 17.85 -10.84
C ASN A 401 -12.14 17.50 -9.50
N MET A 402 -11.41 17.67 -8.42
CA MET A 402 -11.94 17.58 -7.08
C MET A 402 -12.87 18.75 -6.78
N VAL A 403 -14.12 18.43 -6.47
CA VAL A 403 -15.13 19.40 -6.08
C VAL A 403 -15.50 19.22 -4.62
N ARG A 404 -15.37 20.26 -3.83
CA ARG A 404 -15.87 20.30 -2.45
C ARG A 404 -17.26 20.89 -2.44
N LYS A 405 -18.26 20.06 -2.16
CA LYS A 405 -19.64 20.50 -1.97
C LYS A 405 -19.91 20.65 -0.49
N TYR A 406 -20.18 21.87 -0.06
CA TYR A 406 -20.58 22.14 1.32
C TYR A 406 -22.08 21.89 1.48
N ASP A 407 -22.44 21.04 2.43
CA ASP A 407 -23.85 20.86 2.79
C ASP A 407 -24.29 22.03 3.66
N ARG A 408 -25.27 22.77 3.18
CA ARG A 408 -25.90 23.90 3.86
C ARG A 408 -27.02 23.46 4.82
N SER A 409 -27.30 22.16 4.92
CA SER A 409 -28.27 21.66 5.89
C SER A 409 -27.77 21.89 7.32
N ASN A 410 -28.69 21.94 8.29
CA ASN A 410 -28.35 22.04 9.72
C ASN A 410 -27.67 20.75 10.24
N LYS A 411 -27.52 19.71 9.42
CA LYS A 411 -26.82 18.49 9.76
C LYS A 411 -25.32 18.67 9.53
N ARG A 412 -24.52 18.54 10.57
CA ARG A 412 -23.08 18.68 10.52
C ARG A 412 -22.42 17.31 10.48
N THR A 413 -21.53 17.07 9.52
CA THR A 413 -20.69 15.86 9.46
C THR A 413 -19.23 16.27 9.35
N THR A 414 -18.37 15.44 9.88
CA THR A 414 -16.93 15.53 9.65
C THR A 414 -16.55 14.67 8.45
N LEU A 415 -15.42 14.96 7.78
CA LEU A 415 -14.81 14.08 6.79
C LEU A 415 -14.05 12.93 7.45
N VAL A 416 -13.80 13.03 8.74
CA VAL A 416 -13.02 12.04 9.47
C VAL A 416 -13.89 10.82 9.75
N ASN A 417 -13.54 9.71 9.13
CA ASN A 417 -14.13 8.39 9.33
C ASN A 417 -13.05 7.31 9.09
N ASP A 418 -13.41 6.05 9.16
CA ASP A 418 -12.47 4.95 8.95
C ASP A 418 -12.03 4.76 7.47
N ASP A 419 -12.69 5.46 6.54
CA ASP A 419 -12.35 5.45 5.11
C ASP A 419 -11.35 6.56 4.75
N VAL A 420 -10.89 7.35 5.72
CA VAL A 420 -9.94 8.44 5.50
C VAL A 420 -8.55 8.00 5.93
N ARG A 421 -7.63 7.99 5.00
CA ARG A 421 -6.26 7.52 5.19
C ARG A 421 -5.26 8.65 5.25
N VAL A 422 -4.18 8.42 6.00
CA VAL A 422 -3.06 9.36 6.11
C VAL A 422 -2.18 9.30 4.87
N TYR A 423 -1.64 10.45 4.48
CA TYR A 423 -0.54 10.55 3.53
C TYR A 423 0.51 11.56 4.01
N LYS A 424 1.75 11.36 3.61
CA LYS A 424 2.93 12.02 4.17
C LYS A 424 3.87 12.56 3.08
N GLY A 425 4.87 13.35 3.47
CA GLY A 425 6.01 13.72 2.64
C GLY A 425 5.90 15.03 1.86
N GLY A 426 4.69 15.56 1.67
CA GLY A 426 4.48 16.69 0.75
C GLY A 426 4.66 16.29 -0.72
N SER A 427 4.40 17.20 -1.63
CA SER A 427 4.41 16.92 -3.07
C SER A 427 4.88 18.14 -3.85
N TRP A 428 5.06 17.98 -5.17
CA TRP A 428 5.37 19.03 -6.12
C TRP A 428 4.38 20.23 -6.08
N ARG A 429 3.14 20.00 -5.61
CA ARG A 429 2.11 21.04 -5.44
C ARG A 429 2.17 21.76 -4.10
N ASP A 430 2.88 21.20 -3.14
CA ASP A 430 2.87 21.63 -1.75
C ASP A 430 4.04 22.57 -1.45
N ARG A 431 3.85 23.40 -0.43
CA ARG A 431 4.92 24.27 0.07
C ARG A 431 5.81 23.52 1.06
N ALA A 432 7.00 24.09 1.30
CA ALA A 432 8.02 23.56 2.19
C ALA A 432 7.53 23.15 3.59
N TYR A 433 6.45 23.73 4.08
CA TYR A 433 5.83 23.32 5.34
C TYR A 433 5.45 21.83 5.38
N TRP A 434 4.97 21.30 4.25
CA TRP A 434 4.49 19.92 4.14
C TRP A 434 5.60 18.91 3.88
N LEU A 435 6.84 19.37 3.67
CA LEU A 435 8.01 18.50 3.53
C LEU A 435 8.54 17.96 4.86
N ASP A 436 8.06 18.51 5.96
CA ASP A 436 8.39 18.06 7.30
C ASP A 436 7.76 16.68 7.53
N PRO A 437 8.55 15.63 7.84
CA PRO A 437 8.04 14.29 8.07
C PRO A 437 6.97 14.18 9.17
N ALA A 438 6.97 15.10 10.14
CA ALA A 438 5.99 15.12 11.22
C ALA A 438 4.59 15.60 10.76
N GLN A 439 4.50 16.28 9.60
CA GLN A 439 3.22 16.78 9.12
C GLN A 439 2.31 15.66 8.64
N ARG A 440 1.07 15.71 9.09
CA ARG A 440 0.02 14.73 8.76
C ARG A 440 -1.04 15.35 7.88
N ARG A 441 -1.41 14.65 6.83
CA ARG A 441 -2.57 15.00 6.00
C ARG A 441 -3.40 13.76 5.75
N TYR A 442 -4.62 13.96 5.31
CA TYR A 442 -5.55 12.88 5.11
C TYR A 442 -6.39 13.08 3.86
N PHE A 443 -6.81 11.97 3.28
CA PHE A 443 -7.67 11.97 2.11
C PHE A 443 -8.52 10.68 2.08
N PRO A 444 -9.72 10.69 1.47
CA PRO A 444 -10.55 9.49 1.34
C PRO A 444 -9.81 8.37 0.58
N GLN A 445 -9.92 7.14 1.10
CA GLN A 445 -9.19 5.98 0.57
C GLN A 445 -9.60 5.58 -0.85
N ASP A 446 -10.78 5.97 -1.31
CA ASP A 446 -11.36 5.67 -2.61
C ASP A 446 -11.09 6.74 -3.67
N MET A 447 -10.47 7.84 -3.29
CA MET A 447 -10.17 8.94 -4.18
C MET A 447 -8.70 9.01 -4.54
N ALA A 448 -8.41 9.50 -5.74
CA ALA A 448 -7.07 9.66 -6.28
C ALA A 448 -6.76 11.13 -6.58
N THR A 449 -5.48 11.47 -6.66
CA THR A 449 -5.00 12.81 -6.99
C THR A 449 -3.77 12.74 -7.89
N ASP A 450 -3.38 13.88 -8.47
CA ASP A 450 -2.17 14.04 -9.28
C ASP A 450 -0.89 14.28 -8.46
N TYR A 451 -0.98 14.19 -7.12
CA TYR A 451 0.12 14.48 -6.22
C TYR A 451 0.31 13.45 -5.10
N ILE A 452 -0.48 12.39 -5.07
CA ILE A 452 -0.32 11.29 -4.12
C ILE A 452 0.02 10.01 -4.87
N GLY A 453 1.15 9.43 -4.51
CA GLY A 453 1.62 8.11 -4.89
C GLY A 453 1.80 7.22 -3.68
N PHE A 454 2.73 6.26 -3.73
CA PHE A 454 3.03 5.37 -2.61
C PHE A 454 4.37 4.65 -2.79
N ARG A 455 4.89 4.10 -1.70
CA ARG A 455 5.96 3.09 -1.71
C ARG A 455 5.59 1.91 -0.84
N CYS A 456 6.21 0.75 -1.07
CA CYS A 456 5.95 -0.43 -0.27
C CYS A 456 6.96 -0.57 0.86
N ALA A 457 6.51 -1.22 1.93
CA ALA A 457 7.34 -1.69 3.03
C ALA A 457 7.09 -3.17 3.28
N MET A 458 7.97 -3.83 4.00
CA MET A 458 7.86 -5.23 4.38
C MET A 458 8.41 -5.43 5.78
N SER A 459 7.67 -6.09 6.63
CA SER A 459 8.14 -6.40 7.99
C SER A 459 9.32 -7.36 7.94
N ARG A 460 10.33 -7.10 8.75
CA ARG A 460 11.46 -8.01 8.86
C ARG A 460 11.11 -9.16 9.78
N VAL A 461 11.30 -10.39 9.29
CA VAL A 461 11.14 -11.62 10.06
C VAL A 461 12.49 -12.26 10.32
N GLY A 462 12.73 -12.71 11.53
CA GLY A 462 13.93 -13.43 11.94
C GLY A 462 15.08 -12.55 12.45
N PRO A 463 16.10 -13.16 13.04
CA PRO A 463 17.26 -12.46 13.57
C PRO A 463 18.13 -11.88 12.46
N LYS A 464 18.92 -10.86 12.80
CA LYS A 464 19.93 -10.29 11.90
C LYS A 464 20.89 -11.41 11.48
N SER A 465 20.97 -11.74 10.20
CA SER A 465 21.91 -12.77 9.75
C SER A 465 23.35 -12.23 9.81
N ASP A 466 24.16 -12.86 10.61
CA ASP A 466 25.62 -12.59 10.68
C ASP A 466 26.35 -13.20 9.47
N PHE A 467 25.99 -12.79 8.26
CA PHE A 467 26.65 -13.29 7.03
C PHE A 467 28.19 -13.04 7.01
N LYS A 468 28.70 -12.14 7.83
CA LYS A 468 30.16 -11.86 7.89
C LYS A 468 30.97 -12.87 8.71
N LYS A 469 30.36 -13.71 9.55
CA LYS A 469 31.12 -14.68 10.36
C LYS A 469 31.52 -15.96 9.62
N THR A 470 30.76 -16.35 8.60
CA THR A 470 31.04 -17.61 7.86
C THR A 470 32.20 -17.50 6.88
N ALA A 471 32.55 -16.30 6.40
CA ALA A 471 33.68 -16.11 5.50
C ALA A 471 35.06 -16.08 6.21
N ARG A 472 35.09 -15.80 7.51
CA ARG A 472 36.34 -15.72 8.29
C ARG A 472 36.83 -17.06 8.83
N ASN A 473 35.97 -18.06 8.95
CA ASN A 473 36.32 -19.39 9.45
C ASN A 473 36.74 -20.40 8.36
N LYS A 474 36.80 -20.01 7.09
CA LYS A 474 37.31 -20.85 5.98
C LYS A 474 38.76 -20.54 5.59
N LYS A 475 39.44 -19.69 6.35
CA LYS A 475 40.90 -19.45 6.19
C LYS A 475 41.63 -19.73 7.49
N LYS A 476 41.53 -20.96 8.00
CA LYS A 476 42.49 -21.58 8.88
C LYS A 476 42.65 -23.03 8.45
#